data_d2fffb4d6717a7c630cf9e37e5ac4b6d
#
_entry.id   d2fffb4d6717a7c630cf9e37e5ac4b6d
#
_cell.length_a   1.000
_cell.length_b   1.000
_cell.length_c   1.000
_cell.angle_alpha   90.00
_cell.angle_beta   90.00
_cell.angle_gamma   90.00
#
_symmetry.space_group_name_H-M   'P 1'
#
loop_
_entity.id
_entity.type
_entity.pdbx_description
1 polymer ?
#
loop_
_entity_poly.entity_id
_entity_poly.type
_entity_poly.pdbx_seq_one_letter_code
_entity_poly.pdbx_strand_id
1 'polypeptide(L)'
;MGLIFDLDLTLVDSSIAEKYRKTGDWRKVYQLIEKFTVYDGIYDLLTFAERLKVPIVIVTSSPSNYCQKVINYFNFKISNLVCYHDTKLHKPHPAPLSLAVNNFFPKAKEVISFGDRVIDIDASKAAGLISVACFWGSKEIEILNGSNPNYSINHPIEAIKIIQHYFG
;
A
#
# COMPACT_ATOMS: atom_id res chain seq x y z
N MET A 1 4.83 -16.22 -2.67
CA MET A 1 4.49 -15.06 -1.83
C MET A 1 4.36 -13.83 -2.71
N GLY A 2 3.51 -12.87 -2.34
CA GLY A 2 3.37 -11.56 -2.94
C GLY A 2 3.16 -10.48 -1.89
N LEU A 3 3.54 -9.24 -2.19
CA LEU A 3 3.34 -8.09 -1.30
C LEU A 3 2.46 -7.05 -1.99
N ILE A 4 1.46 -6.57 -1.29
CA ILE A 4 0.60 -5.46 -1.70
C ILE A 4 0.82 -4.31 -0.72
N PHE A 5 1.06 -3.11 -1.25
CA PHE A 5 1.12 -1.89 -0.45
C PHE A 5 0.08 -0.88 -0.92
N ASP A 6 -0.59 -0.20 0.01
CA ASP A 6 -1.17 1.08 -0.30
C ASP A 6 -0.06 2.11 -0.54
N LEU A 7 -0.37 3.25 -1.16
CA LEU A 7 0.61 4.27 -1.50
C LEU A 7 0.65 5.40 -0.48
N ASP A 8 -0.49 6.11 -0.38
CA ASP A 8 -0.61 7.34 0.38
C ASP A 8 -0.68 7.05 1.88
N LEU A 9 0.20 7.65 2.67
CA LEU A 9 0.32 7.43 4.13
C LEU A 9 0.78 6.01 4.53
N THR A 10 1.12 5.17 3.54
CA THR A 10 1.73 3.85 3.76
C THR A 10 3.18 3.83 3.26
N LEU A 11 3.45 4.13 1.99
CA LEU A 11 4.82 4.24 1.45
C LEU A 11 5.37 5.66 1.57
N VAL A 12 4.52 6.67 1.35
CA VAL A 12 4.89 8.09 1.35
C VAL A 12 3.99 8.90 2.28
N ASP A 13 4.57 9.87 2.98
CA ASP A 13 3.80 10.92 3.64
C ASP A 13 3.36 11.94 2.60
N SER A 14 2.13 11.78 2.15
CA SER A 14 1.44 12.68 1.23
C SER A 14 0.35 13.50 1.91
N SER A 15 0.41 13.62 3.24
CA SER A 15 -0.61 14.27 4.07
C SER A 15 -0.89 15.73 3.66
N ILE A 16 0.15 16.45 3.21
CA ILE A 16 0.04 17.83 2.72
C ILE A 16 -0.90 17.97 1.53
N ALA A 17 -1.07 16.90 0.73
CA ALA A 17 -1.94 16.88 -0.45
C ALA A 17 -3.33 16.27 -0.18
N GLU A 18 -3.59 15.72 0.99
CA GLU A 18 -4.81 14.96 1.28
C GLU A 18 -6.09 15.74 1.01
N LYS A 19 -6.18 17.01 1.45
CA LYS A 19 -7.34 17.85 1.20
C LYS A 19 -7.64 18.07 -0.29
N TYR A 20 -6.60 18.15 -1.11
CA TYR A 20 -6.72 18.34 -2.55
C TYR A 20 -7.11 17.03 -3.26
N ARG A 21 -6.63 15.88 -2.77
CA ARG A 21 -7.10 14.57 -3.27
C ARG A 21 -8.59 14.38 -2.99
N LYS A 22 -9.06 14.73 -1.78
CA LYS A 22 -10.47 14.65 -1.38
C LYS A 22 -11.39 15.53 -2.22
N THR A 23 -10.90 16.68 -2.69
CA THR A 23 -11.67 17.61 -3.54
C THR A 23 -11.45 17.40 -5.04
N GLY A 24 -10.56 16.48 -5.43
CA GLY A 24 -10.25 16.19 -6.84
C GLY A 24 -9.38 17.27 -7.51
N ASP A 25 -8.74 18.17 -6.74
CA ASP A 25 -7.80 19.16 -7.28
C ASP A 25 -6.43 18.52 -7.59
N TRP A 26 -6.42 17.66 -8.59
CA TRP A 26 -5.21 16.91 -8.99
C TRP A 26 -4.08 17.81 -9.46
N ARG A 27 -4.40 18.99 -10.04
CA ARG A 27 -3.37 19.97 -10.42
C ARG A 27 -2.53 20.38 -9.21
N LYS A 28 -3.21 20.67 -8.09
CA LYS A 28 -2.54 21.05 -6.84
C LYS A 28 -1.80 19.87 -6.21
N VAL A 29 -2.40 18.67 -6.27
CA VAL A 29 -1.73 17.46 -5.78
C VAL A 29 -0.40 17.24 -6.49
N TYR A 30 -0.36 17.33 -7.82
CA TYR A 30 0.87 17.16 -8.59
C TYR A 30 1.97 18.15 -8.23
N GLN A 31 1.61 19.42 -7.96
CA GLN A 31 2.57 20.44 -7.53
C GLN A 31 3.16 20.17 -6.14
N LEU A 32 2.50 19.35 -5.34
CA LEU A 32 2.94 19.04 -3.98
C LEU A 32 3.77 17.77 -3.87
N ILE A 33 3.90 16.98 -4.93
CA ILE A 33 4.65 15.70 -4.90
C ILE A 33 6.09 15.91 -4.42
N GLU A 34 6.74 17.00 -4.85
CA GLU A 34 8.11 17.34 -4.43
C GLU A 34 8.27 17.61 -2.92
N LYS A 35 7.14 17.85 -2.22
CA LYS A 35 7.09 18.08 -0.77
C LYS A 35 6.70 16.84 0.03
N PHE A 36 6.43 15.72 -0.65
CA PHE A 36 6.20 14.45 0.04
C PHE A 36 7.51 13.91 0.58
N THR A 37 7.42 13.02 1.54
CA THR A 37 8.57 12.29 2.06
C THR A 37 8.28 10.80 2.08
N VAL A 38 9.31 9.99 1.97
CA VAL A 38 9.21 8.54 2.16
C VAL A 38 9.35 8.27 3.65
N TYR A 39 8.50 7.41 4.20
CA TYR A 39 8.63 7.03 5.61
C TYR A 39 9.93 6.29 5.85
N ASP A 40 10.55 6.55 7.00
CA ASP A 40 11.78 5.89 7.41
C ASP A 40 11.63 4.37 7.41
N GLY A 41 12.63 3.65 6.88
CA GLY A 41 12.62 2.19 6.73
C GLY A 41 11.90 1.65 5.48
N ILE A 42 11.18 2.46 4.70
CA ILE A 42 10.51 2.00 3.47
C ILE A 42 11.54 1.52 2.42
N TYR A 43 12.62 2.28 2.19
CA TYR A 43 13.64 1.85 1.22
C TYR A 43 14.33 0.54 1.65
N ASP A 44 14.56 0.36 2.94
CA ASP A 44 15.12 -0.89 3.48
C ASP A 44 14.18 -2.06 3.27
N LEU A 45 12.88 -1.85 3.53
CA LEU A 45 11.84 -2.84 3.31
C LEU A 45 11.73 -3.24 1.83
N LEU A 46 11.67 -2.25 0.92
CA LEU A 46 11.58 -2.52 -0.53
C LEU A 46 12.84 -3.22 -1.04
N THR A 47 14.03 -2.80 -0.59
CA THR A 47 15.31 -3.44 -0.92
C THR A 47 15.36 -4.88 -0.41
N PHE A 48 14.85 -5.13 0.79
CA PHE A 48 14.75 -6.47 1.36
C PHE A 48 13.88 -7.38 0.49
N ALA A 49 12.68 -6.92 0.11
CA ALA A 49 11.78 -7.67 -0.77
C ALA A 49 12.40 -7.93 -2.17
N GLU A 50 13.12 -6.94 -2.74
CA GLU A 50 13.84 -7.07 -4.01
C GLU A 50 14.91 -8.19 -3.93
N ARG A 51 15.71 -8.23 -2.85
CA ARG A 51 16.72 -9.27 -2.61
C ARG A 51 16.12 -10.67 -2.55
N LEU A 52 14.96 -10.80 -1.95
CA LEU A 52 14.22 -12.05 -1.87
C LEU A 52 13.45 -12.37 -3.18
N LYS A 53 13.47 -11.47 -4.16
CA LYS A 53 12.71 -11.57 -5.42
C LYS A 53 11.20 -11.74 -5.19
N VAL A 54 10.69 -11.16 -4.10
CA VAL A 54 9.25 -11.13 -3.81
C VAL A 54 8.60 -10.03 -4.64
N PRO A 55 7.63 -10.34 -5.51
CA PRO A 55 6.98 -9.32 -6.31
C PRO A 55 6.11 -8.41 -5.45
N ILE A 56 6.13 -7.11 -5.80
CA ILE A 56 5.38 -6.04 -5.12
C ILE A 56 4.36 -5.45 -6.10
N VAL A 57 3.16 -5.18 -5.60
CA VAL A 57 2.11 -4.42 -6.29
C VAL A 57 1.66 -3.28 -5.38
N ILE A 58 1.46 -2.09 -5.94
CA ILE A 58 0.76 -1.00 -5.26
C ILE A 58 -0.71 -1.08 -5.61
N VAL A 59 -1.58 -1.11 -4.59
CA VAL A 59 -3.04 -1.05 -4.74
C VAL A 59 -3.56 0.20 -4.04
N THR A 60 -3.93 1.22 -4.81
CA THR A 60 -4.30 2.53 -4.29
C THR A 60 -5.66 3.00 -4.80
N SER A 61 -6.34 3.82 -3.99
CA SER A 61 -7.55 4.55 -4.40
C SER A 61 -7.25 5.84 -5.19
N SER A 62 -5.99 6.10 -5.51
CA SER A 62 -5.55 7.25 -6.30
C SER A 62 -5.48 6.90 -7.80
N PRO A 63 -5.57 7.91 -8.71
CA PRO A 63 -5.44 7.68 -10.15
C PRO A 63 -4.04 7.20 -10.57
N SER A 64 -3.97 6.41 -11.65
CA SER A 64 -2.71 5.82 -12.14
C SER A 64 -1.63 6.85 -12.48
N ASN A 65 -2.01 7.96 -13.12
CA ASN A 65 -1.06 9.04 -13.45
C ASN A 65 -0.41 9.66 -12.20
N TYR A 66 -1.17 9.81 -11.12
CA TYR A 66 -0.64 10.29 -9.84
C TYR A 66 0.33 9.25 -9.25
N CYS A 67 -0.11 8.01 -9.16
CA CYS A 67 0.68 6.91 -8.63
C CYS A 67 2.03 6.79 -9.36
N GLN A 68 2.01 6.81 -10.70
CA GLN A 68 3.21 6.74 -11.52
C GLN A 68 4.16 7.93 -11.28
N LYS A 69 3.61 9.15 -11.11
CA LYS A 69 4.44 10.34 -10.79
C LYS A 69 5.12 10.22 -9.44
N VAL A 70 4.42 9.74 -8.41
CA VAL A 70 4.99 9.51 -7.07
C VAL A 70 6.09 8.46 -7.13
N ILE A 71 5.81 7.30 -7.77
CA ILE A 71 6.78 6.21 -7.93
C ILE A 71 8.05 6.69 -8.63
N ASN A 72 7.90 7.44 -9.72
CA ASN A 72 9.03 7.97 -10.47
C ASN A 72 9.83 9.00 -9.66
N TYR A 73 9.14 9.89 -8.94
CA TYR A 73 9.79 10.92 -8.14
C TYR A 73 10.68 10.32 -7.03
N PHE A 74 10.18 9.28 -6.34
CA PHE A 74 10.92 8.59 -5.29
C PHE A 74 11.78 7.42 -5.79
N ASN A 75 11.81 7.20 -7.11
CA ASN A 75 12.58 6.13 -7.73
C ASN A 75 12.28 4.74 -7.13
N PHE A 76 11.01 4.47 -6.83
CA PHE A 76 10.60 3.15 -6.39
C PHE A 76 10.66 2.17 -7.57
N LYS A 77 11.33 1.04 -7.37
CA LYS A 77 11.43 -0.03 -8.39
C LYS A 77 10.19 -0.93 -8.39
N ILE A 78 9.02 -0.31 -8.49
CA ILE A 78 7.72 -0.99 -8.50
C ILE A 78 7.00 -0.62 -9.80
N SER A 79 6.72 -1.61 -10.63
CA SER A 79 6.05 -1.43 -11.92
C SER A 79 4.59 -1.89 -11.92
N ASN A 80 4.20 -2.72 -10.94
CA ASN A 80 2.88 -3.31 -10.89
C ASN A 80 1.94 -2.45 -10.05
N LEU A 81 0.86 -1.98 -10.65
CA LEU A 81 -0.09 -1.06 -10.04
C LEU A 81 -1.51 -1.55 -10.26
N VAL A 82 -2.36 -1.35 -9.26
CA VAL A 82 -3.82 -1.36 -9.37
C VAL A 82 -4.31 -0.04 -8.77
N CYS A 83 -4.88 0.81 -9.60
CA CYS A 83 -5.28 2.17 -9.28
C CYS A 83 -6.78 2.34 -9.33
N TYR A 84 -7.28 3.54 -9.02
CA TYR A 84 -8.71 3.82 -8.89
C TYR A 84 -9.56 3.34 -10.08
N HIS A 85 -9.10 3.56 -11.32
CA HIS A 85 -9.89 3.24 -12.51
C HIS A 85 -9.79 1.78 -13.00
N ASP A 86 -8.94 0.96 -12.35
CA ASP A 86 -8.73 -0.43 -12.76
C ASP A 86 -9.87 -1.36 -12.30
N THR A 87 -10.66 -0.91 -11.32
CA THR A 87 -11.83 -1.65 -10.82
C THR A 87 -13.05 -0.76 -10.67
N LYS A 88 -14.25 -1.35 -10.81
CA LYS A 88 -15.52 -0.64 -10.58
C LYS A 88 -15.85 -0.49 -9.09
N LEU A 89 -15.38 -1.42 -8.28
CA LEU A 89 -15.59 -1.44 -6.84
C LEU A 89 -14.23 -1.18 -6.16
N HIS A 90 -14.24 -0.31 -5.15
CA HIS A 90 -13.02 0.18 -4.50
C HIS A 90 -12.95 -0.31 -3.05
N LYS A 91 -11.77 -0.22 -2.41
CA LYS A 91 -11.62 -0.51 -0.98
C LYS A 91 -12.71 0.22 -0.16
N PRO A 92 -13.42 -0.43 0.76
CA PRO A 92 -13.13 -1.72 1.39
C PRO A 92 -13.56 -2.98 0.61
N HIS A 93 -14.11 -2.86 -0.61
CA HIS A 93 -14.42 -4.03 -1.43
C HIS A 93 -13.13 -4.73 -1.86
N PRO A 94 -13.09 -6.09 -1.89
CA PRO A 94 -11.86 -6.85 -2.22
C PRO A 94 -11.41 -6.75 -3.68
N ALA A 95 -12.23 -6.25 -4.59
CA ALA A 95 -11.98 -6.26 -6.04
C ALA A 95 -10.58 -5.76 -6.44
N PRO A 96 -10.05 -4.62 -5.92
CA PRO A 96 -8.72 -4.15 -6.31
C PRO A 96 -7.61 -5.12 -5.89
N LEU A 97 -7.72 -5.70 -4.69
CA LEU A 97 -6.73 -6.65 -4.18
C LEU A 97 -6.83 -7.99 -4.91
N SER A 98 -8.04 -8.47 -5.17
CA SER A 98 -8.27 -9.69 -5.96
C SER A 98 -7.72 -9.54 -7.38
N LEU A 99 -7.89 -8.36 -8.01
CA LEU A 99 -7.29 -8.07 -9.30
C LEU A 99 -5.76 -8.13 -9.25
N ALA A 100 -5.16 -7.54 -8.21
CA ALA A 100 -3.71 -7.60 -8.00
C ALA A 100 -3.21 -9.04 -7.83
N VAL A 101 -3.90 -9.84 -7.02
CA VAL A 101 -3.56 -11.27 -6.82
C VAL A 101 -3.64 -12.04 -8.13
N ASN A 102 -4.74 -11.91 -8.86
CA ASN A 102 -4.96 -12.67 -10.10
C ASN A 102 -3.94 -12.32 -11.20
N ASN A 103 -3.58 -11.04 -11.32
CA ASN A 103 -2.69 -10.58 -12.38
C ASN A 103 -1.21 -10.80 -12.06
N PHE A 104 -0.81 -10.63 -10.80
CA PHE A 104 0.61 -10.55 -10.43
C PHE A 104 1.07 -11.68 -9.51
N PHE A 105 0.14 -12.37 -8.82
CA PHE A 105 0.47 -13.41 -7.86
C PHE A 105 -0.30 -14.73 -8.06
N PRO A 106 -0.59 -15.16 -9.29
CA PRO A 106 -1.53 -16.29 -9.55
C PRO A 106 -1.10 -17.62 -8.92
N LYS A 107 0.15 -17.75 -8.51
CA LYS A 107 0.71 -18.96 -7.88
C LYS A 107 1.18 -18.72 -6.45
N ALA A 108 0.98 -17.53 -5.90
CA ALA A 108 1.38 -17.25 -4.54
C ALA A 108 0.47 -17.99 -3.55
N LYS A 109 1.08 -18.71 -2.60
CA LYS A 109 0.35 -19.31 -1.49
C LYS A 109 -0.10 -18.26 -0.47
N GLU A 110 0.77 -17.29 -0.25
CA GLU A 110 0.57 -16.22 0.72
C GLU A 110 0.75 -14.86 0.05
N VAL A 111 -0.16 -13.95 0.32
CA VAL A 111 -0.07 -12.55 -0.09
C VAL A 111 -0.31 -11.68 1.15
N ILE A 112 0.62 -10.77 1.40
CA ILE A 112 0.57 -9.85 2.54
C ILE A 112 0.21 -8.46 2.02
N SER A 113 -0.81 -7.84 2.62
CA SER A 113 -1.31 -6.53 2.25
C SER A 113 -1.11 -5.53 3.39
N PHE A 114 -0.48 -4.41 3.10
CA PHE A 114 -0.11 -3.33 4.01
C PHE A 114 -0.94 -2.09 3.71
N GLY A 115 -1.55 -1.49 4.73
CA GLY A 115 -2.31 -0.26 4.58
C GLY A 115 -2.49 0.49 5.90
N ASP A 116 -2.78 1.80 5.81
CA ASP A 116 -2.89 2.71 6.94
C ASP A 116 -4.34 3.01 7.36
N ARG A 117 -5.33 2.45 6.63
CA ARG A 117 -6.75 2.71 6.86
C ARG A 117 -7.55 1.42 7.06
N VAL A 118 -8.67 1.55 7.78
CA VAL A 118 -9.63 0.44 7.99
C VAL A 118 -10.08 -0.18 6.67
N ILE A 119 -10.31 0.64 5.65
CA ILE A 119 -10.73 0.15 4.32
C ILE A 119 -9.70 -0.75 3.65
N ASP A 120 -8.40 -0.59 3.97
CA ASP A 120 -7.33 -1.46 3.47
C ASP A 120 -7.39 -2.82 4.15
N ILE A 121 -7.59 -2.82 5.46
CA ILE A 121 -7.71 -4.05 6.26
C ILE A 121 -8.96 -4.83 5.88
N ASP A 122 -10.10 -4.17 5.75
CA ASP A 122 -11.36 -4.81 5.38
C ASP A 122 -11.28 -5.41 3.98
N ALA A 123 -10.72 -4.68 3.01
CA ALA A 123 -10.50 -5.20 1.65
C ALA A 123 -9.54 -6.40 1.65
N SER A 124 -8.48 -6.35 2.46
CA SER A 124 -7.50 -7.45 2.59
C SER A 124 -8.15 -8.71 3.16
N LYS A 125 -8.90 -8.57 4.23
CA LYS A 125 -9.63 -9.69 4.87
C LYS A 125 -10.67 -10.28 3.92
N ALA A 126 -11.45 -9.42 3.23
CA ALA A 126 -12.44 -9.86 2.27
C ALA A 126 -11.83 -10.55 1.05
N ALA A 127 -10.58 -10.22 0.69
CA ALA A 127 -9.81 -10.89 -0.36
C ALA A 127 -9.08 -12.16 0.13
N GLY A 128 -9.17 -12.52 1.42
CA GLY A 128 -8.48 -13.67 2.01
C GLY A 128 -6.97 -13.49 2.15
N LEU A 129 -6.50 -12.25 2.28
CA LEU A 129 -5.09 -11.92 2.38
C LEU A 129 -4.65 -11.73 3.84
N ILE A 130 -3.35 -11.81 4.08
CA ILE A 130 -2.74 -11.45 5.36
C ILE A 130 -2.73 -9.93 5.45
N SER A 131 -3.50 -9.38 6.37
CA SER A 131 -3.66 -7.93 6.54
C SER A 131 -2.70 -7.38 7.59
N VAL A 132 -2.01 -6.29 7.24
CA VAL A 132 -1.07 -5.59 8.13
C VAL A 132 -1.48 -4.12 8.25
N ALA A 133 -1.83 -3.70 9.46
CA ALA A 133 -2.12 -2.31 9.78
C ALA A 133 -0.82 -1.53 10.00
N CYS A 134 -0.65 -0.46 9.23
CA CYS A 134 0.53 0.42 9.26
C CYS A 134 0.20 1.69 10.03
N PHE A 135 0.71 1.83 11.25
CA PHE A 135 0.34 2.94 12.13
C PHE A 135 1.11 4.24 11.88
N TRP A 136 2.29 4.18 11.27
CA TRP A 136 3.16 5.35 11.09
C TRP A 136 2.57 6.51 10.28
N GLY A 137 1.67 6.24 9.35
CA GLY A 137 0.99 7.27 8.55
C GLY A 137 -0.51 7.38 8.84
N SER A 138 -1.06 6.47 9.66
CA SER A 138 -2.49 6.40 9.90
C SER A 138 -3.01 7.61 10.69
N LYS A 139 -4.14 8.13 10.24
CA LYS A 139 -4.92 9.18 10.94
C LYS A 139 -6.10 8.61 11.71
N GLU A 140 -6.27 7.29 11.70
CA GLU A 140 -7.39 6.58 12.32
C GLU A 140 -6.91 5.36 13.14
N ILE A 141 -5.80 5.52 13.89
CA ILE A 141 -5.09 4.44 14.59
C ILE A 141 -6.01 3.60 15.48
N GLU A 142 -6.90 4.23 16.27
CA GLU A 142 -7.80 3.52 17.18
C GLU A 142 -8.77 2.62 16.42
N ILE A 143 -9.39 3.15 15.36
CA ILE A 143 -10.33 2.41 14.52
C ILE A 143 -9.59 1.34 13.72
N LEU A 144 -8.41 1.68 13.21
CA LEU A 144 -7.56 0.76 12.46
C LEU A 144 -7.13 -0.43 13.32
N ASN A 145 -6.73 -0.19 14.56
CA ASN A 145 -6.43 -1.26 15.52
C ASN A 145 -7.66 -2.13 15.83
N GLY A 146 -8.83 -1.49 15.96
CA GLY A 146 -10.11 -2.17 16.16
C GLY A 146 -10.61 -2.98 14.97
N SER A 147 -10.06 -2.80 13.77
CA SER A 147 -10.43 -3.56 12.56
C SER A 147 -9.95 -5.01 12.56
N ASN A 148 -9.20 -5.42 13.60
CA ASN A 148 -8.69 -6.76 13.80
C ASN A 148 -7.83 -7.27 12.64
N PRO A 149 -6.72 -6.57 12.29
CA PRO A 149 -5.75 -7.03 11.30
C PRO A 149 -4.99 -8.27 11.80
N ASN A 150 -4.35 -9.02 10.89
CA ASN A 150 -3.46 -10.11 11.28
C ASN A 150 -2.23 -9.61 12.03
N TYR A 151 -1.73 -8.43 11.63
CA TYR A 151 -0.59 -7.76 12.28
C TYR A 151 -0.83 -6.26 12.36
N SER A 152 -0.27 -5.63 13.41
CA SER A 152 -0.20 -4.17 13.58
C SER A 152 1.25 -3.78 13.81
N ILE A 153 1.74 -2.81 13.03
CA ILE A 153 3.14 -2.39 13.08
C ILE A 153 3.25 -0.86 13.15
N ASN A 154 4.21 -0.38 13.92
CA ASN A 154 4.45 1.04 14.14
C ASN A 154 5.53 1.62 13.23
N HIS A 155 6.37 0.76 12.65
CA HIS A 155 7.49 1.18 11.81
C HIS A 155 7.67 0.23 10.61
N PRO A 156 7.99 0.74 9.40
CA PRO A 156 8.15 -0.08 8.21
C PRO A 156 9.12 -1.26 8.34
N ILE A 157 10.18 -1.10 9.11
CA ILE A 157 11.19 -2.14 9.32
C ILE A 157 10.61 -3.41 9.97
N GLU A 158 9.52 -3.28 10.74
CA GLU A 158 8.86 -4.43 11.38
C GLU A 158 8.23 -5.37 10.35
N ALA A 159 7.85 -4.86 9.18
CA ALA A 159 7.32 -5.66 8.07
C ALA A 159 8.32 -6.72 7.60
N ILE A 160 9.63 -6.49 7.74
CA ILE A 160 10.67 -7.45 7.36
C ILE A 160 10.52 -8.76 8.14
N LYS A 161 10.22 -8.69 9.43
CA LYS A 161 10.02 -9.89 10.27
C LYS A 161 8.79 -10.67 9.83
N ILE A 162 7.71 -9.97 9.46
CA ILE A 162 6.50 -10.61 8.94
C ILE A 162 6.80 -11.32 7.62
N ILE A 163 7.48 -10.64 6.70
CA ILE A 163 7.85 -11.22 5.40
C ILE A 163 8.74 -12.45 5.61
N GLN A 164 9.72 -12.38 6.50
CA GLN A 164 10.60 -13.52 6.82
C GLN A 164 9.82 -14.72 7.35
N HIS A 165 8.82 -14.50 8.20
CA HIS A 165 7.98 -15.57 8.74
C HIS A 165 7.26 -16.38 7.65
N TYR A 166 6.77 -15.71 6.59
CA TYR A 166 6.03 -16.34 5.51
C TYR A 166 6.91 -16.75 4.32
N PHE A 167 8.13 -16.24 4.25
CA PHE A 167 9.05 -16.56 3.15
C PHE A 167 9.78 -17.89 3.35
N GLY A 168 10.03 -18.25 4.60
CA GLY A 168 10.75 -19.49 5.01
C GLY A 168 10.04 -20.73 4.67
#